data_e33de9663eabe091650307618d4a726a
#
_entry.id   e33de9663eabe091650307618d4a726a
#
_cell.length_a   1.000
_cell.length_b   1.000
_cell.length_c   1.000
_cell.angle_alpha   90.00
_cell.angle_beta   90.00
_cell.angle_gamma   90.00
#
_symmetry.space_group_name_H-M   'P 1'
#
loop_
_entity.id
_entity.type
_entity.pdbx_description
1 polymer ?
#
loop_
_entity_poly.entity_id
_entity_poly.type
_entity_poly.pdbx_seq_one_letter_code
_entity_poly.pdbx_strand_id
1 'polypeptide(L)'
;MSLLSFENLAIGYENNIVLENLSFSVEKGDYLTILGENGAGKSTLLKTMLGLIPPLKGKIVFDKEVKRTEIGYLPQQTMVQRDFPASVWEVVISGCLARNGLRPFYSKVDKELAKANIKKMGLEGMEKRCYRELSGGQQQRVLLARALCSSDKLLVLDEPVTGLDPKVTAQLYELVDSLNQEGITIIMISHDLHVLKHATKVLHIGHETFFGDRDAYFKSHHYQILTNKEGGNENA
;
A
#
# COMPACT_ATOMS: atom_id res chain seq x y z
N MET A 1 -15.92 -8.84 9.34
CA MET A 1 -14.88 -9.69 9.99
C MET A 1 -13.54 -9.01 9.84
N SER A 2 -12.86 -8.74 10.97
CA SER A 2 -11.57 -8.04 10.97
C SER A 2 -10.52 -8.87 10.24
N LEU A 3 -9.85 -8.27 9.25
CA LEU A 3 -8.72 -8.86 8.52
C LEU A 3 -7.40 -8.64 9.28
N LEU A 4 -7.30 -7.46 9.92
CA LEU A 4 -6.17 -7.03 10.75
C LEU A 4 -6.69 -6.30 11.98
N SER A 5 -6.09 -6.56 13.14
CA SER A 5 -6.34 -5.81 14.36
C SER A 5 -5.03 -5.34 14.96
N PHE A 6 -4.99 -4.08 15.34
CA PHE A 6 -3.88 -3.43 16.03
C PHE A 6 -4.29 -3.23 17.49
N GLU A 7 -3.59 -3.88 18.43
CA GLU A 7 -3.98 -3.93 19.83
C GLU A 7 -2.91 -3.25 20.70
N ASN A 8 -3.23 -2.07 21.22
CA ASN A 8 -2.37 -1.25 22.10
C ASN A 8 -0.95 -1.13 21.55
N LEU A 9 -0.83 -0.92 20.24
CA LEU A 9 0.43 -0.93 19.53
C LEU A 9 1.26 0.30 19.87
N ALA A 10 2.53 0.09 20.24
CA ALA A 10 3.57 1.11 20.23
C ALA A 10 4.67 0.70 19.26
N ILE A 11 5.08 1.62 18.41
CA ILE A 11 6.08 1.41 17.36
C ILE A 11 7.19 2.44 17.44
N GLY A 12 8.38 2.05 17.01
CA GLY A 12 9.56 2.91 17.04
C GLY A 12 10.83 2.13 16.75
N TYR A 13 11.95 2.76 17.04
CA TYR A 13 13.28 2.18 16.88
C TYR A 13 14.02 2.18 18.21
N GLU A 14 14.57 1.04 18.62
CA GLU A 14 15.27 0.86 19.89
C GLU A 14 14.40 1.32 21.07
N ASN A 15 14.75 2.45 21.71
CA ASN A 15 14.00 3.03 22.81
C ASN A 15 13.20 4.29 22.43
N ASN A 16 13.24 4.69 21.13
CA ASN A 16 12.49 5.85 20.65
C ASN A 16 11.09 5.42 20.17
N ILE A 17 10.07 5.75 20.95
CA ILE A 17 8.67 5.57 20.56
C ILE A 17 8.33 6.64 19.51
N VAL A 18 7.83 6.20 18.35
CA VAL A 18 7.35 7.09 17.27
C VAL A 18 5.85 7.27 17.35
N LEU A 19 5.12 6.18 17.63
CA LEU A 19 3.67 6.18 17.83
C LEU A 19 3.35 5.20 18.96
N GLU A 20 2.33 5.53 19.75
CA GLU A 20 1.85 4.66 20.81
C GLU A 20 0.31 4.67 20.92
N ASN A 21 -0.21 3.73 21.69
CA ASN A 21 -1.64 3.61 21.98
C ASN A 21 -2.53 3.41 20.72
N LEU A 22 -1.95 2.83 19.64
CA LEU A 22 -2.73 2.55 18.44
C LEU A 22 -3.58 1.29 18.64
N SER A 23 -4.90 1.47 18.59
CA SER A 23 -5.87 0.36 18.64
C SER A 23 -6.95 0.61 17.61
N PHE A 24 -6.97 -0.21 16.56
CA PHE A 24 -7.96 -0.15 15.49
C PHE A 24 -8.02 -1.46 14.72
N SER A 25 -9.01 -1.62 13.86
CA SER A 25 -9.16 -2.80 13.01
C SER A 25 -9.46 -2.43 11.56
N VAL A 26 -8.99 -3.28 10.66
CA VAL A 26 -9.25 -3.20 9.22
C VAL A 26 -10.10 -4.42 8.87
N GLU A 27 -11.27 -4.19 8.31
CA GLU A 27 -12.21 -5.23 7.87
C GLU A 27 -11.86 -5.69 6.45
N LYS A 28 -12.38 -6.88 6.05
CA LYS A 28 -12.29 -7.34 4.66
C LYS A 28 -13.00 -6.36 3.74
N GLY A 29 -12.35 -5.98 2.66
CA GLY A 29 -12.86 -5.04 1.67
C GLY A 29 -12.74 -3.57 2.07
N ASP A 30 -12.18 -3.24 3.23
CA ASP A 30 -11.87 -1.86 3.57
C ASP A 30 -10.85 -1.27 2.59
N TYR A 31 -11.02 0.00 2.27
CA TYR A 31 -9.99 0.86 1.69
C TYR A 31 -9.54 1.84 2.78
N LEU A 32 -8.49 1.44 3.53
CA LEU A 32 -7.89 2.28 4.57
C LEU A 32 -6.85 3.21 3.97
N THR A 33 -7.06 4.52 4.11
CA THR A 33 -6.04 5.52 3.80
C THR A 33 -5.34 5.97 5.07
N ILE A 34 -4.00 5.91 5.08
CA ILE A 34 -3.15 6.41 6.16
C ILE A 34 -2.56 7.74 5.73
N LEU A 35 -2.97 8.80 6.42
CA LEU A 35 -2.52 10.17 6.22
C LEU A 35 -1.65 10.64 7.38
N GLY A 36 -0.94 11.74 7.19
CA GLY A 36 -0.13 12.40 8.21
C GLY A 36 1.10 13.08 7.64
N GLU A 37 1.71 13.94 8.43
CA GLU A 37 2.92 14.68 8.03
C GLU A 37 4.13 13.76 7.80
N ASN A 38 5.15 14.29 7.11
CA ASN A 38 6.42 13.59 6.98
C ASN A 38 7.06 13.42 8.36
N GLY A 39 7.56 12.21 8.63
CA GLY A 39 8.11 11.88 9.96
C GLY A 39 7.08 11.44 11.00
N ALA A 40 5.77 11.51 10.74
CA ALA A 40 4.72 11.13 11.69
C ALA A 40 4.68 9.64 12.07
N GLY A 41 5.48 8.78 11.42
CA GLY A 41 5.54 7.35 11.76
C GLY A 41 4.80 6.42 10.79
N LYS A 42 4.25 6.93 9.68
CA LYS A 42 3.53 6.12 8.66
C LYS A 42 4.38 4.94 8.16
N SER A 43 5.60 5.21 7.73
CA SER A 43 6.52 4.16 7.22
C SER A 43 6.98 3.21 8.32
N THR A 44 7.05 3.68 9.58
CA THR A 44 7.36 2.82 10.74
C THR A 44 6.20 1.87 11.02
N LEU A 45 4.95 2.36 10.99
CA LEU A 45 3.75 1.54 11.10
C LEU A 45 3.70 0.47 10.01
N LEU A 46 3.96 0.88 8.76
CA LEU A 46 4.03 -0.02 7.62
C LEU A 46 5.07 -1.13 7.82
N LYS A 47 6.32 -0.77 8.17
CA LYS A 47 7.39 -1.74 8.41
C LYS A 47 7.04 -2.71 9.53
N THR A 48 6.38 -2.22 10.59
CA THR A 48 5.92 -3.08 11.70
C THR A 48 4.81 -4.03 11.23
N MET A 49 3.86 -3.56 10.42
CA MET A 49 2.80 -4.38 9.85
C MET A 49 3.37 -5.48 8.94
N LEU A 50 4.34 -5.15 8.10
CA LEU A 50 5.04 -6.10 7.23
C LEU A 50 5.98 -7.05 8.02
N GLY A 51 6.22 -6.79 9.31
CA GLY A 51 7.11 -7.59 10.16
C GLY A 51 8.60 -7.35 9.90
N LEU A 52 8.94 -6.24 9.25
CA LEU A 52 10.32 -5.82 9.01
C LEU A 52 10.98 -5.28 10.28
N ILE A 53 10.17 -4.71 11.20
CA ILE A 53 10.57 -4.32 12.54
C ILE A 53 9.54 -4.85 13.54
N PRO A 54 9.94 -5.27 14.75
CA PRO A 54 9.01 -5.69 15.79
C PRO A 54 8.31 -4.47 16.40
N PRO A 55 7.06 -4.61 16.90
CA PRO A 55 6.46 -3.58 17.74
C PRO A 55 7.20 -3.46 19.07
N LEU A 56 7.24 -2.26 19.66
CA LEU A 56 7.79 -2.02 20.99
C LEU A 56 6.83 -2.50 22.09
N LYS A 57 5.50 -2.33 21.86
CA LYS A 57 4.43 -2.83 22.73
C LYS A 57 3.23 -3.23 21.88
N GLY A 58 2.35 -4.05 22.47
CA GLY A 58 1.14 -4.51 21.81
C GLY A 58 1.42 -5.54 20.71
N LYS A 59 0.47 -5.73 19.83
CA LYS A 59 0.57 -6.70 18.73
C LYS A 59 -0.31 -6.33 17.55
N ILE A 60 0.05 -6.89 16.38
CA ILE A 60 -0.79 -6.90 15.18
C ILE A 60 -1.28 -8.33 14.98
N VAL A 61 -2.59 -8.51 14.98
CA VAL A 61 -3.25 -9.80 14.79
C VAL A 61 -3.81 -9.86 13.39
N PHE A 62 -3.43 -10.89 12.64
CA PHE A 62 -3.95 -11.18 11.32
C PHE A 62 -5.05 -12.23 11.43
N ASP A 63 -6.09 -12.10 10.59
CA ASP A 63 -7.07 -13.17 10.40
C ASP A 63 -6.36 -14.44 9.91
N LYS A 64 -6.95 -15.62 10.24
CA LYS A 64 -6.38 -16.92 9.85
C LYS A 64 -6.20 -17.11 8.34
N GLU A 65 -6.96 -16.35 7.55
CA GLU A 65 -6.91 -16.42 6.08
C GLU A 65 -5.77 -15.59 5.48
N VAL A 66 -5.09 -14.73 6.26
CA VAL A 66 -4.01 -13.87 5.78
C VAL A 66 -2.72 -14.15 6.56
N LYS A 67 -1.72 -14.66 5.88
CA LYS A 67 -0.39 -14.74 6.45
C LYS A 67 0.37 -13.46 6.16
N ARG A 68 1.18 -13.01 7.11
CA ARG A 68 2.02 -11.82 6.93
C ARG A 68 2.92 -11.91 5.69
N THR A 69 3.35 -13.11 5.32
CA THR A 69 4.16 -13.36 4.11
C THR A 69 3.35 -13.27 2.81
N GLU A 70 2.03 -13.27 2.89
CA GLU A 70 1.11 -13.22 1.76
C GLU A 70 0.46 -11.83 1.63
N ILE A 71 1.12 -10.76 2.09
CA ILE A 71 0.71 -9.38 1.87
C ILE A 71 1.28 -8.91 0.52
N GLY A 72 0.43 -8.39 -0.34
CA GLY A 72 0.87 -7.70 -1.55
C GLY A 72 1.41 -6.32 -1.21
N TYR A 73 2.72 -6.11 -1.35
CA TYR A 73 3.34 -4.85 -1.01
C TYR A 73 3.90 -4.11 -2.22
N LEU A 74 3.46 -2.87 -2.39
CA LEU A 74 4.02 -1.92 -3.35
C LEU A 74 4.78 -0.84 -2.58
N PRO A 75 6.12 -0.89 -2.59
CA PRO A 75 6.95 0.09 -1.88
C PRO A 75 6.99 1.44 -2.61
N GLN A 76 7.28 2.50 -1.87
CA GLN A 76 7.67 3.77 -2.45
C GLN A 76 8.90 3.58 -3.35
N GLN A 77 8.80 4.01 -4.60
CA GLN A 77 9.88 3.83 -5.57
C GLN A 77 11.06 4.76 -5.31
N THR A 78 12.25 4.17 -5.23
CA THR A 78 13.53 4.90 -5.27
C THR A 78 14.07 4.99 -6.69
N MET A 79 14.98 5.94 -6.94
CA MET A 79 15.67 6.08 -8.26
C MET A 79 16.36 4.77 -8.68
N VAL A 80 17.05 4.09 -7.75
CA VAL A 80 17.73 2.81 -8.02
C VAL A 80 16.77 1.72 -8.46
N GLN A 81 15.56 1.69 -7.89
CA GLN A 81 14.55 0.69 -8.25
C GLN A 81 13.99 0.94 -9.66
N ARG A 82 13.92 2.21 -10.11
CA ARG A 82 13.46 2.56 -11.46
C ARG A 82 14.40 2.05 -12.55
N ASP A 83 15.69 1.98 -12.27
CA ASP A 83 16.73 1.54 -13.21
C ASP A 83 17.00 0.03 -13.20
N PHE A 84 16.13 -0.75 -12.56
CA PHE A 84 16.33 -2.20 -12.44
C PHE A 84 16.29 -2.91 -13.80
N PRO A 85 17.36 -3.64 -14.20
CA PRO A 85 17.52 -4.20 -15.55
C PRO A 85 16.86 -5.58 -15.67
N ALA A 86 15.58 -5.69 -15.32
CA ALA A 86 14.81 -6.92 -15.45
C ALA A 86 13.65 -6.72 -16.42
N SER A 87 13.16 -7.79 -17.00
CA SER A 87 11.93 -7.77 -17.80
C SER A 87 10.68 -7.60 -16.92
N VAL A 88 9.61 -7.08 -17.49
CA VAL A 88 8.29 -7.02 -16.84
C VAL A 88 7.91 -8.39 -16.26
N TRP A 89 8.11 -9.45 -17.04
CA TRP A 89 7.85 -10.82 -16.61
C TRP A 89 8.59 -11.20 -15.34
N GLU A 90 9.91 -10.96 -15.29
CA GLU A 90 10.75 -11.31 -14.14
C GLU A 90 10.32 -10.53 -12.89
N VAL A 91 10.01 -9.24 -13.04
CA VAL A 91 9.53 -8.43 -11.93
C VAL A 91 8.19 -8.97 -11.41
N VAL A 92 7.21 -9.22 -12.28
CA VAL A 92 5.87 -9.64 -11.85
C VAL A 92 5.90 -11.03 -11.23
N ILE A 93 6.55 -12.02 -11.87
CA ILE A 93 6.57 -13.39 -11.35
C ILE A 93 7.31 -13.50 -10.02
N SER A 94 8.25 -12.59 -9.74
CA SER A 94 8.94 -12.55 -8.44
C SER A 94 7.98 -12.36 -7.26
N GLY A 95 6.79 -11.78 -7.47
CA GLY A 95 5.75 -11.69 -6.46
C GLY A 95 5.24 -13.05 -5.97
N CYS A 96 5.34 -14.09 -6.77
CA CYS A 96 4.95 -15.45 -6.38
C CYS A 96 5.91 -16.12 -5.39
N LEU A 97 7.11 -15.55 -5.16
CA LEU A 97 8.11 -16.13 -4.25
C LEU A 97 7.58 -16.29 -2.82
N ALA A 98 6.75 -15.34 -2.36
CA ALA A 98 6.14 -15.40 -1.03
C ALA A 98 5.27 -16.65 -0.83
N ARG A 99 4.67 -17.17 -1.92
CA ARG A 99 3.82 -18.37 -1.93
C ARG A 99 4.59 -19.67 -2.19
N ASN A 100 5.82 -19.56 -2.71
CA ASN A 100 6.58 -20.72 -3.18
C ASN A 100 7.22 -21.55 -2.05
N GLY A 101 7.39 -20.98 -0.85
CA GLY A 101 8.12 -21.64 0.23
C GLY A 101 9.56 -21.98 -0.20
N LEU A 102 9.96 -23.24 -0.04
CA LEU A 102 11.31 -23.73 -0.41
C LEU A 102 11.44 -24.25 -1.86
N ARG A 103 10.43 -24.05 -2.72
CA ARG A 103 10.50 -24.53 -4.12
C ARG A 103 11.46 -23.67 -4.94
N PRO A 104 12.44 -24.25 -5.63
CA PRO A 104 13.45 -23.49 -6.39
C PRO A 104 12.92 -22.95 -7.72
N PHE A 105 11.76 -23.43 -8.21
CA PHE A 105 11.20 -23.04 -9.51
C PHE A 105 9.74 -22.62 -9.39
N TYR A 106 9.33 -21.70 -10.25
CA TYR A 106 7.94 -21.29 -10.39
C TYR A 106 7.10 -22.42 -11.01
N SER A 107 5.97 -22.70 -10.38
CA SER A 107 4.99 -23.68 -10.88
C SER A 107 4.23 -23.15 -12.12
N LYS A 108 3.45 -24.03 -12.75
CA LYS A 108 2.53 -23.62 -13.82
C LYS A 108 1.49 -22.62 -13.31
N VAL A 109 1.00 -22.83 -12.08
CA VAL A 109 0.01 -21.92 -11.44
C VAL A 109 0.60 -20.52 -11.23
N ASP A 110 1.86 -20.42 -10.74
CA ASP A 110 2.54 -19.13 -10.57
C ASP A 110 2.68 -18.38 -11.90
N LYS A 111 3.01 -19.10 -12.97
CA LYS A 111 3.15 -18.51 -14.32
C LYS A 111 1.82 -18.01 -14.87
N GLU A 112 0.75 -18.77 -14.68
CA GLU A 112 -0.59 -18.36 -15.11
C GLU A 112 -1.10 -17.16 -14.28
N LEU A 113 -0.84 -17.15 -12.96
CA LEU A 113 -1.17 -16.02 -12.09
C LEU A 113 -0.44 -14.75 -12.52
N ALA A 114 0.86 -14.84 -12.80
CA ALA A 114 1.66 -13.71 -13.28
C ALA A 114 1.12 -13.16 -14.61
N LYS A 115 0.78 -14.03 -15.57
CA LYS A 115 0.17 -13.62 -16.85
C LYS A 115 -1.17 -12.92 -16.64
N ALA A 116 -2.03 -13.49 -15.79
CA ALA A 116 -3.33 -12.89 -15.48
C ALA A 116 -3.19 -11.49 -14.88
N ASN A 117 -2.24 -11.29 -13.96
CA ASN A 117 -1.99 -9.99 -13.34
C ASN A 117 -1.34 -8.99 -14.30
N ILE A 118 -0.45 -9.41 -15.20
CA ILE A 118 0.08 -8.58 -16.30
C ILE A 118 -1.08 -8.07 -17.17
N LYS A 119 -1.97 -8.97 -17.59
CA LYS A 119 -3.15 -8.61 -18.37
C LYS A 119 -4.08 -7.68 -17.61
N LYS A 120 -4.37 -7.97 -16.34
CA LYS A 120 -5.22 -7.16 -15.46
C LYS A 120 -4.69 -5.72 -15.33
N MET A 121 -3.38 -5.55 -15.32
CA MET A 121 -2.73 -4.23 -15.23
C MET A 121 -2.60 -3.53 -16.62
N GLY A 122 -3.11 -4.13 -17.70
CA GLY A 122 -3.02 -3.55 -19.04
C GLY A 122 -1.60 -3.54 -19.61
N LEU A 123 -0.79 -4.54 -19.26
CA LEU A 123 0.62 -4.67 -19.68
C LEU A 123 0.82 -5.85 -20.65
N GLU A 124 -0.26 -6.40 -21.21
CA GLU A 124 -0.21 -7.50 -22.17
C GLU A 124 0.65 -7.13 -23.38
N GLY A 125 1.53 -8.04 -23.80
CA GLY A 125 2.52 -7.82 -24.87
C GLY A 125 3.79 -7.08 -24.44
N MET A 126 3.89 -6.66 -23.17
CA MET A 126 5.08 -5.98 -22.62
C MET A 126 5.97 -6.91 -21.80
N GLU A 127 5.68 -8.19 -21.71
CA GLU A 127 6.32 -9.16 -20.79
C GLU A 127 7.85 -9.19 -20.93
N LYS A 128 8.35 -9.01 -22.16
CA LYS A 128 9.79 -9.04 -22.48
C LYS A 128 10.45 -7.67 -22.45
N ARG A 129 9.69 -6.58 -22.27
CA ARG A 129 10.28 -5.22 -22.20
C ARG A 129 11.06 -5.06 -20.91
N CYS A 130 12.15 -4.31 -20.99
CA CYS A 130 12.93 -3.97 -19.80
C CYS A 130 12.15 -2.99 -18.93
N TYR A 131 12.08 -3.25 -17.61
CA TYR A 131 11.34 -2.46 -16.65
C TYR A 131 11.77 -1.00 -16.63
N ARG A 132 13.10 -0.72 -16.69
CA ARG A 132 13.63 0.65 -16.72
C ARG A 132 13.22 1.47 -17.93
N GLU A 133 12.79 0.83 -19.03
CA GLU A 133 12.37 1.49 -20.29
C GLU A 133 10.88 1.89 -20.27
N LEU A 134 10.18 1.53 -19.21
CA LEU A 134 8.76 1.83 -19.06
C LEU A 134 8.55 3.26 -18.51
N SER A 135 7.41 3.85 -18.85
CA SER A 135 6.96 5.10 -18.20
C SER A 135 6.72 4.87 -16.70
N GLY A 136 6.78 5.91 -15.88
CA GLY A 136 6.54 5.81 -14.43
C GLY A 136 5.21 5.13 -14.10
N GLY A 137 4.13 5.45 -14.80
CA GLY A 137 2.83 4.81 -14.63
C GLY A 137 2.82 3.33 -15.02
N GLN A 138 3.55 2.95 -16.08
CA GLN A 138 3.72 1.54 -16.45
C GLN A 138 4.53 0.79 -15.41
N GLN A 139 5.59 1.40 -14.86
CA GLN A 139 6.38 0.82 -13.77
C GLN A 139 5.51 0.57 -12.52
N GLN A 140 4.66 1.53 -12.15
CA GLN A 140 3.73 1.34 -11.03
C GLN A 140 2.74 0.19 -11.28
N ARG A 141 2.21 0.07 -12.48
CA ARG A 141 1.34 -1.05 -12.86
C ARG A 141 2.07 -2.41 -12.80
N VAL A 142 3.35 -2.47 -13.18
CA VAL A 142 4.20 -3.67 -13.03
C VAL A 142 4.36 -4.05 -11.56
N LEU A 143 4.66 -3.08 -10.68
CA LEU A 143 4.79 -3.33 -9.25
C LEU A 143 3.46 -3.74 -8.60
N LEU A 144 2.33 -3.18 -9.06
CA LEU A 144 1.01 -3.59 -8.62
C LEU A 144 0.68 -5.03 -9.08
N ALA A 145 1.01 -5.40 -10.32
CA ALA A 145 0.90 -6.77 -10.81
C ALA A 145 1.74 -7.75 -9.98
N ARG A 146 2.96 -7.35 -9.61
CA ARG A 146 3.83 -8.12 -8.70
C ARG A 146 3.19 -8.29 -7.32
N ALA A 147 2.64 -7.21 -6.74
CA ALA A 147 1.97 -7.26 -5.44
C ALA A 147 0.76 -8.21 -5.46
N LEU A 148 -0.03 -8.21 -6.52
CA LEU A 148 -1.15 -9.13 -6.74
C LEU A 148 -0.71 -10.60 -6.88
N CYS A 149 0.51 -10.86 -7.34
CA CYS A 149 1.06 -12.21 -7.32
C CYS A 149 1.36 -12.71 -5.89
N SER A 150 1.62 -11.81 -4.94
CA SER A 150 1.83 -12.16 -3.54
C SER A 150 0.52 -12.37 -2.80
N SER A 151 -0.50 -11.54 -3.04
CA SER A 151 -1.79 -11.59 -2.34
C SER A 151 -2.94 -11.10 -3.23
N ASP A 152 -4.07 -11.79 -3.08
CA ASP A 152 -5.37 -11.40 -3.60
C ASP A 152 -6.35 -10.93 -2.50
N LYS A 153 -5.87 -10.77 -1.25
CA LYS A 153 -6.69 -10.42 -0.08
C LYS A 153 -6.35 -9.07 0.50
N LEU A 154 -5.06 -8.73 0.55
CA LEU A 154 -4.55 -7.51 1.17
C LEU A 154 -3.41 -6.92 0.36
N LEU A 155 -3.62 -5.70 -0.11
CA LEU A 155 -2.59 -4.87 -0.73
C LEU A 155 -2.22 -3.72 0.18
N VAL A 156 -0.93 -3.47 0.30
CA VAL A 156 -0.36 -2.36 1.04
C VAL A 156 0.46 -1.51 0.07
N LEU A 157 0.07 -0.26 -0.11
CA LEU A 157 0.61 0.65 -1.11
C LEU A 157 1.24 1.84 -0.39
N ASP A 158 2.54 2.03 -0.58
CA ASP A 158 3.32 3.10 0.05
C ASP A 158 3.59 4.20 -0.97
N GLU A 159 2.83 5.29 -0.90
CA GLU A 159 2.92 6.44 -1.79
C GLU A 159 2.98 6.07 -3.29
N PRO A 160 2.01 5.31 -3.82
CA PRO A 160 2.10 4.71 -5.15
C PRO A 160 2.08 5.70 -6.30
N VAL A 161 1.69 6.95 -6.05
CA VAL A 161 1.53 7.98 -7.09
C VAL A 161 2.65 9.02 -7.10
N THR A 162 3.61 8.92 -6.18
CA THR A 162 4.69 9.91 -6.05
C THR A 162 5.50 10.05 -7.34
N GLY A 163 5.53 11.27 -7.88
CA GLY A 163 6.27 11.61 -9.10
C GLY A 163 5.59 11.19 -10.40
N LEU A 164 4.29 10.87 -10.37
CA LEU A 164 3.45 10.66 -11.54
C LEU A 164 2.74 11.97 -11.93
N ASP A 165 2.40 12.11 -13.20
CA ASP A 165 1.55 13.20 -13.64
C ASP A 165 0.08 13.00 -13.17
N PRO A 166 -0.72 14.08 -13.07
CA PRO A 166 -2.08 14.02 -12.54
C PRO A 166 -3.01 13.03 -13.25
N LYS A 167 -2.87 12.89 -14.57
CA LYS A 167 -3.71 11.97 -15.35
C LYS A 167 -3.38 10.51 -15.05
N VAL A 168 -2.09 10.18 -14.96
CA VAL A 168 -1.64 8.83 -14.61
C VAL A 168 -1.97 8.50 -13.15
N THR A 169 -1.86 9.50 -12.25
CA THR A 169 -2.29 9.39 -10.85
C THR A 169 -3.78 8.99 -10.75
N ALA A 170 -4.66 9.72 -11.44
CA ALA A 170 -6.09 9.40 -11.46
C ALA A 170 -6.36 7.98 -11.97
N GLN A 171 -5.71 7.58 -13.07
CA GLN A 171 -5.85 6.23 -13.61
C GLN A 171 -5.36 5.14 -12.65
N LEU A 172 -4.32 5.41 -11.86
CA LEU A 172 -3.82 4.45 -10.87
C LEU A 172 -4.80 4.32 -9.70
N TYR A 173 -5.38 5.42 -9.23
CA TYR A 173 -6.41 5.38 -8.19
C TYR A 173 -7.66 4.62 -8.64
N GLU A 174 -8.15 4.86 -9.87
CA GLU A 174 -9.28 4.10 -10.44
C GLU A 174 -8.96 2.60 -10.53
N LEU A 175 -7.74 2.24 -10.91
CA LEU A 175 -7.31 0.85 -10.97
C LEU A 175 -7.29 0.20 -9.58
N VAL A 176 -6.75 0.89 -8.56
CA VAL A 176 -6.74 0.38 -7.18
C VAL A 176 -8.17 0.29 -6.62
N ASP A 177 -9.04 1.25 -6.95
CA ASP A 177 -10.45 1.22 -6.57
C ASP A 177 -11.16 0.00 -7.16
N SER A 178 -10.91 -0.30 -8.44
CA SER A 178 -11.47 -1.50 -9.07
C SER A 178 -11.04 -2.80 -8.38
N LEU A 179 -9.79 -2.88 -7.91
CA LEU A 179 -9.30 -4.01 -7.12
C LEU A 179 -10.00 -4.12 -5.76
N ASN A 180 -10.28 -2.99 -5.10
CA ASN A 180 -11.04 -2.97 -3.87
C ASN A 180 -12.49 -3.42 -4.08
N GLN A 181 -13.15 -2.98 -5.16
CA GLN A 181 -14.50 -3.42 -5.54
C GLN A 181 -14.57 -4.93 -5.84
N GLU A 182 -13.49 -5.54 -6.28
CA GLU A 182 -13.36 -7.00 -6.40
C GLU A 182 -13.19 -7.72 -5.06
N GLY A 183 -13.14 -6.99 -3.93
CA GLY A 183 -13.07 -7.52 -2.57
C GLY A 183 -11.65 -7.55 -1.96
N ILE A 184 -10.66 -7.00 -2.64
CA ILE A 184 -9.29 -6.89 -2.10
C ILE A 184 -9.27 -5.75 -1.07
N THR A 185 -8.77 -6.02 0.12
CA THR A 185 -8.56 -4.99 1.15
C THR A 185 -7.35 -4.15 0.77
N ILE A 186 -7.48 -2.83 0.83
CA ILE A 186 -6.43 -1.88 0.49
C ILE A 186 -6.00 -1.11 1.74
N ILE A 187 -4.69 -1.03 1.96
CA ILE A 187 -4.10 -0.08 2.91
C ILE A 187 -3.16 0.81 2.09
N MET A 188 -3.48 2.08 1.99
CA MET A 188 -2.71 3.04 1.21
C MET A 188 -2.15 4.15 2.09
N ILE A 189 -0.84 4.34 2.05
CA ILE A 189 -0.19 5.52 2.60
C ILE A 189 -0.12 6.56 1.47
N SER A 190 -0.61 7.76 1.74
CA SER A 190 -0.55 8.88 0.80
C SER A 190 -0.48 10.21 1.55
N HIS A 191 0.12 11.20 0.92
CA HIS A 191 -0.01 12.60 1.30
C HIS A 191 -0.97 13.35 0.36
N ASP A 192 -1.43 12.71 -0.72
CA ASP A 192 -2.41 13.26 -1.67
C ASP A 192 -3.84 13.06 -1.14
N LEU A 193 -4.56 14.16 -0.93
CA LEU A 193 -5.94 14.13 -0.43
C LEU A 193 -6.94 13.57 -1.45
N HIS A 194 -6.60 13.51 -2.73
CA HIS A 194 -7.47 12.92 -3.74
C HIS A 194 -7.77 11.44 -3.48
N VAL A 195 -6.89 10.73 -2.77
CA VAL A 195 -7.11 9.34 -2.37
C VAL A 195 -8.35 9.15 -1.49
N LEU A 196 -8.75 10.19 -0.73
CA LEU A 196 -9.91 10.13 0.15
C LEU A 196 -11.23 9.87 -0.57
N LYS A 197 -11.31 10.13 -1.88
CA LYS A 197 -12.50 9.80 -2.69
C LYS A 197 -12.81 8.30 -2.68
N HIS A 198 -11.75 7.48 -2.61
CA HIS A 198 -11.82 6.02 -2.69
C HIS A 198 -11.81 5.35 -1.29
N ALA A 199 -11.35 6.08 -0.26
CA ALA A 199 -11.26 5.55 1.08
C ALA A 199 -12.62 5.19 1.68
N THR A 200 -12.70 4.07 2.39
CA THR A 200 -13.82 3.74 3.29
C THR A 200 -13.48 4.16 4.71
N LYS A 201 -12.21 4.01 5.10
CA LYS A 201 -11.68 4.39 6.42
C LYS A 201 -10.43 5.24 6.30
N VAL A 202 -10.19 6.05 7.32
CA VAL A 202 -9.03 6.94 7.42
C VAL A 202 -8.33 6.75 8.76
N LEU A 203 -7.02 6.56 8.71
CA LEU A 203 -6.11 6.70 9.85
C LEU A 203 -5.27 7.97 9.62
N HIS A 204 -5.52 9.01 10.37
CA HIS A 204 -4.68 10.21 10.35
C HIS A 204 -3.71 10.17 11.52
N ILE A 205 -2.41 10.15 11.22
CA ILE A 205 -1.33 10.16 12.19
C ILE A 205 -0.76 11.57 12.29
N GLY A 206 -0.95 12.20 13.45
CA GLY A 206 -0.51 13.57 13.76
C GLY A 206 -0.24 13.73 15.24
N HIS A 207 -0.31 14.96 15.75
CA HIS A 207 -0.22 15.25 17.19
C HIS A 207 -1.28 14.45 17.97
N GLU A 208 -2.48 14.40 17.42
CA GLU A 208 -3.55 13.48 17.84
C GLU A 208 -3.83 12.52 16.69
N THR A 209 -4.09 11.26 17.01
CA THR A 209 -4.39 10.23 16.02
C THR A 209 -5.91 10.11 15.85
N PHE A 210 -6.37 10.15 14.61
CA PHE A 210 -7.78 9.86 14.27
C PHE A 210 -7.85 8.52 13.54
N PHE A 211 -8.83 7.71 13.90
CA PHE A 211 -9.24 6.54 13.12
C PHE A 211 -10.77 6.49 13.04
N GLY A 212 -11.30 6.32 11.84
CA GLY A 212 -12.75 6.25 11.64
C GLY A 212 -13.14 6.18 10.17
N ASP A 213 -14.44 6.22 9.92
CA ASP A 213 -15.00 6.27 8.58
C ASP A 213 -14.62 7.58 7.89
N ARG A 214 -14.48 7.54 6.56
CA ARG A 214 -14.17 8.71 5.73
C ARG A 214 -15.09 9.91 6.01
N ASP A 215 -16.41 9.69 6.12
CA ASP A 215 -17.37 10.78 6.32
C ASP A 215 -17.24 11.41 7.71
N ALA A 216 -16.86 10.63 8.73
CA ALA A 216 -16.50 11.15 10.04
C ALA A 216 -15.21 11.96 10.00
N TYR A 217 -14.22 11.49 9.20
CA TYR A 217 -12.96 12.22 9.01
C TYR A 217 -13.18 13.61 8.39
N PHE A 218 -13.99 13.73 7.34
CA PHE A 218 -14.31 15.03 6.72
C PHE A 218 -14.96 16.06 7.68
N LYS A 219 -15.65 15.57 8.71
CA LYS A 219 -16.25 16.41 9.75
C LYS A 219 -15.29 16.70 10.92
N SER A 220 -14.13 16.06 10.95
CA SER A 220 -13.17 16.15 12.05
C SER A 220 -12.34 17.43 11.98
N HIS A 221 -11.82 17.84 13.13
CA HIS A 221 -10.83 18.91 13.23
C HIS A 221 -9.53 18.59 12.48
N HIS A 222 -9.15 17.30 12.39
CA HIS A 222 -7.97 16.83 11.67
C HIS A 222 -8.00 17.17 10.18
N TYR A 223 -9.17 17.01 9.54
CA TYR A 223 -9.34 17.36 8.13
C TYR A 223 -9.24 18.87 7.91
N GLN A 224 -9.84 19.67 8.82
CA GLN A 224 -9.77 21.15 8.75
C GLN A 224 -8.35 21.68 8.89
N ILE A 225 -7.54 21.12 9.80
CA ILE A 225 -6.12 21.49 9.95
C ILE A 225 -5.35 21.19 8.68
N LEU A 226 -5.58 20.02 8.08
CA LEU A 226 -4.84 19.57 6.90
C LEU A 226 -5.14 20.48 5.69
N THR A 227 -6.41 20.77 5.43
CA THR A 227 -6.81 21.63 4.31
C THR A 227 -6.41 23.09 4.47
N ASN A 228 -6.40 23.62 5.70
CA ASN A 228 -5.92 24.98 5.97
C ASN A 228 -4.40 25.12 5.74
N LYS A 229 -3.62 24.06 5.96
CA LYS A 229 -2.17 24.06 5.68
C LYS A 229 -1.86 24.04 4.18
N GLU A 230 -2.66 23.34 3.38
CA GLU A 230 -2.49 23.29 1.91
C GLU A 230 -2.90 24.62 1.26
N GLY A 231 -4.01 25.23 1.66
CA GLY A 231 -4.46 26.53 1.16
C GLY A 231 -3.55 27.72 1.54
N GLY A 232 -2.73 27.56 2.59
CA GLY A 232 -1.74 28.57 2.99
C GLY A 232 -0.46 28.59 2.14
N ASN A 233 -0.15 27.53 1.41
CA ASN A 233 1.05 27.41 0.57
C ASN A 233 0.84 27.87 -0.89
N GLU A 234 -0.40 28.13 -1.32
CA GLU A 234 -0.67 28.64 -2.67
C GLU A 234 -0.58 30.18 -2.78
N ASN A 235 -0.39 30.90 -1.66
CA ASN A 235 -0.33 32.37 -1.59
C ASN A 235 0.99 32.93 -1.06
N ALA A 236 2.09 32.16 -1.12
CA ALA A 236 3.42 32.64 -0.69
C ALA A 236 4.45 32.65 -1.81
#